data_15b0b7d97a3f80461a52e2ce5ad92a31
#
_entry.id   15b0b7d97a3f80461a52e2ce5ad92a31
#
_cell.length_a   1.000
_cell.length_b   1.000
_cell.length_c   1.000
_cell.angle_alpha   90.00
_cell.angle_beta   90.00
_cell.angle_gamma   90.00
#
_symmetry.space_group_name_H-M   'P 1'
#
loop_
_entity.id
_entity.type
_entity.pdbx_description
1 polymer ?
#
loop_
_entity_poly.entity_id
_entity_poly.type
_entity_poly.pdbx_seq_one_letter_code
_entity_poly.pdbx_strand_id
1 'polypeptide(L)'
;MTADQRFLVATGMRNEGPFIVEWVCWYRMLGFDILVATNDCTDYSTDLLNAFAAAGWLTHVPHKPREGQPPQRSTLRKVIKHPMTSAADWVLHCDVDEFLVLHKHDTIAELIGPPPYDFQAMVFNWKCFGNGDWDKYQDGIVHRQFRRCGMGHLRFNRSIKTILRKPLEFNRLGAHFPHGFHGDWSAADNRVVTPSGATLPQFQTRENHPIRMTTQD
;
A
#
# COMPACT_ATOMS: atom_id res chain seq x y z
N MET A 1 -17.97 22.09 -6.94
CA MET A 1 -17.83 20.62 -7.07
C MET A 1 -16.36 20.33 -6.77
N THR A 2 -16.08 19.71 -5.62
CA THR A 2 -14.73 19.22 -5.31
C THR A 2 -14.42 18.13 -6.33
N ALA A 3 -13.29 18.26 -7.05
CA ALA A 3 -12.83 17.21 -7.95
C ALA A 3 -12.77 15.90 -7.16
N ASP A 4 -13.30 14.81 -7.73
CA ASP A 4 -13.21 13.50 -7.12
C ASP A 4 -11.75 13.13 -6.91
N GLN A 5 -11.37 12.93 -5.66
CA GLN A 5 -10.02 12.50 -5.28
C GLN A 5 -9.76 11.09 -5.80
N ARG A 6 -8.58 10.86 -6.34
CA ARG A 6 -8.15 9.57 -6.86
C ARG A 6 -7.18 8.91 -5.89
N PHE A 7 -7.64 7.81 -5.31
CA PHE A 7 -6.84 6.95 -4.42
C PHE A 7 -6.39 5.72 -5.19
N LEU A 8 -5.11 5.46 -5.25
CA LEU A 8 -4.53 4.31 -5.94
C LEU A 8 -3.85 3.39 -4.93
N VAL A 9 -4.24 2.12 -4.91
CA VAL A 9 -3.39 1.08 -4.31
C VAL A 9 -2.60 0.38 -5.41
N ALA A 10 -1.29 0.23 -5.19
CA ALA A 10 -0.40 -0.31 -6.18
C ALA A 10 0.51 -1.39 -5.58
N THR A 11 0.67 -2.52 -6.27
CA THR A 11 1.44 -3.65 -5.77
C THR A 11 2.16 -4.43 -6.86
N GLY A 12 3.13 -5.24 -6.44
CA GLY A 12 3.76 -6.27 -7.27
C GLY A 12 3.38 -7.65 -6.77
N MET A 13 2.99 -8.55 -7.66
CA MET A 13 2.58 -9.91 -7.31
C MET A 13 3.38 -10.96 -8.07
N ARG A 14 3.62 -12.11 -7.42
CA ARG A 14 4.17 -13.30 -8.07
C ARG A 14 3.63 -14.55 -7.39
N ASN A 15 2.82 -15.35 -8.11
CA ASN A 15 2.21 -16.58 -7.59
C ASN A 15 1.35 -16.35 -6.34
N GLU A 16 0.42 -15.38 -6.45
CA GLU A 16 -0.45 -14.95 -5.35
C GLU A 16 -1.93 -15.31 -5.62
N GLY A 17 -2.18 -16.22 -6.54
CA GLY A 17 -3.51 -16.59 -7.00
C GLY A 17 -4.58 -16.72 -5.92
N PRO A 18 -4.31 -17.45 -4.81
CA PRO A 18 -5.27 -17.65 -3.73
C PRO A 18 -5.75 -16.38 -3.02
N PHE A 19 -4.95 -15.30 -3.04
CA PHE A 19 -5.21 -14.08 -2.26
C PHE A 19 -5.79 -12.93 -3.10
N ILE A 20 -5.65 -12.98 -4.43
CA ILE A 20 -5.98 -11.89 -5.35
C ILE A 20 -7.44 -11.45 -5.22
N VAL A 21 -8.39 -12.38 -5.20
CA VAL A 21 -9.82 -12.04 -5.18
C VAL A 21 -10.18 -11.24 -3.95
N GLU A 22 -9.75 -11.71 -2.78
CA GLU A 22 -10.03 -11.05 -1.51
C GLU A 22 -9.39 -9.66 -1.48
N TRP A 23 -8.12 -9.55 -1.86
CA TRP A 23 -7.37 -8.31 -1.86
C TRP A 23 -7.98 -7.27 -2.82
N VAL A 24 -8.34 -7.67 -4.04
CA VAL A 24 -8.98 -6.78 -5.02
C VAL A 24 -10.33 -6.28 -4.51
N CYS A 25 -11.19 -7.19 -4.02
CA CYS A 25 -12.49 -6.80 -3.47
C CYS A 25 -12.35 -5.86 -2.27
N TRP A 26 -11.39 -6.12 -1.38
CA TRP A 26 -11.12 -5.31 -0.21
C TRP A 26 -10.77 -3.87 -0.58
N TYR A 27 -9.77 -3.67 -1.43
CA TYR A 27 -9.33 -2.33 -1.80
C TYR A 27 -10.34 -1.58 -2.67
N ARG A 28 -11.09 -2.28 -3.52
CA ARG A 28 -12.22 -1.67 -4.24
C ARG A 28 -13.32 -1.18 -3.27
N MET A 29 -13.65 -1.96 -2.26
CA MET A 29 -14.62 -1.58 -1.24
C MET A 29 -14.17 -0.34 -0.44
N LEU A 30 -12.89 -0.20 -0.17
CA LEU A 30 -12.31 0.99 0.48
C LEU A 30 -12.22 2.23 -0.43
N GLY A 31 -12.57 2.12 -1.73
CA GLY A 31 -12.58 3.24 -2.67
C GLY A 31 -11.26 3.47 -3.41
N PHE A 32 -10.38 2.46 -3.49
CA PHE A 32 -9.16 2.56 -4.29
C PHE A 32 -9.36 2.11 -5.73
N ASP A 33 -8.72 2.84 -6.66
CA ASP A 33 -8.29 2.26 -7.93
C ASP A 33 -7.12 1.32 -7.69
N ILE A 34 -6.96 0.29 -8.54
CA ILE A 34 -5.98 -0.77 -8.31
C ILE A 34 -5.04 -0.91 -9.49
N LEU A 35 -3.73 -0.88 -9.22
CA LEU A 35 -2.67 -1.15 -10.18
C LEU A 35 -1.82 -2.34 -9.71
N VAL A 36 -1.81 -3.41 -10.46
CA VAL A 36 -1.01 -4.61 -10.18
C VAL A 36 0.02 -4.84 -11.26
N ALA A 37 1.28 -4.96 -10.87
CA ALA A 37 2.32 -5.43 -11.77
C ALA A 37 2.75 -6.85 -11.38
N THR A 38 2.77 -7.79 -12.34
CA THR A 38 3.20 -9.17 -12.10
C THR A 38 4.55 -9.45 -12.71
N ASN A 39 5.30 -10.38 -12.13
CA ASN A 39 6.53 -10.90 -12.71
C ASN A 39 6.60 -12.41 -12.59
N ASP A 40 6.86 -13.07 -13.73
CA ASP A 40 7.17 -14.50 -13.84
C ASP A 40 6.22 -15.41 -13.03
N CYS A 41 4.92 -15.15 -13.07
CA CYS A 41 3.90 -16.01 -12.46
C CYS A 41 3.82 -17.35 -13.19
N THR A 42 3.74 -18.44 -12.42
CA THR A 42 3.64 -19.82 -12.90
C THR A 42 2.32 -20.50 -12.46
N ASP A 43 1.54 -19.79 -11.65
CA ASP A 43 0.20 -20.16 -11.23
C ASP A 43 -0.89 -19.40 -12.03
N TYR A 44 -2.13 -19.47 -11.60
CA TYR A 44 -3.26 -18.79 -12.24
C TYR A 44 -3.38 -17.29 -11.93
N SER A 45 -2.41 -16.68 -11.22
CA SER A 45 -2.42 -15.24 -10.87
C SER A 45 -2.62 -14.34 -12.07
N THR A 46 -1.89 -14.60 -13.17
CA THR A 46 -1.96 -13.79 -14.39
C THR A 46 -3.35 -13.85 -15.05
N ASP A 47 -3.93 -15.05 -15.14
CA ASP A 47 -5.24 -15.25 -15.76
C ASP A 47 -6.33 -14.54 -14.96
N LEU A 48 -6.27 -14.66 -13.64
CA LEU A 48 -7.20 -14.01 -12.72
C LEU A 48 -7.13 -12.49 -12.80
N LEU A 49 -5.92 -11.93 -12.80
CA LEU A 49 -5.71 -10.48 -12.92
C LEU A 49 -6.15 -9.95 -14.29
N ASN A 50 -5.95 -10.70 -15.36
CA ASN A 50 -6.46 -10.35 -16.69
C ASN A 50 -7.99 -10.35 -16.72
N ALA A 51 -8.65 -11.30 -16.05
CA ALA A 51 -10.11 -11.33 -15.95
C ALA A 51 -10.64 -10.10 -15.18
N PHE A 52 -10.03 -9.73 -14.06
CA PHE A 52 -10.38 -8.51 -13.34
C PHE A 52 -10.13 -7.24 -14.16
N ALA A 53 -9.05 -7.19 -14.93
CA ALA A 53 -8.75 -6.05 -15.79
C ALA A 53 -9.78 -5.94 -16.93
N ALA A 54 -10.17 -7.04 -17.55
CA ALA A 54 -11.21 -7.09 -18.57
C ALA A 54 -12.58 -6.62 -18.02
N ALA A 55 -12.86 -6.91 -16.75
CA ALA A 55 -14.06 -6.44 -16.05
C ALA A 55 -13.96 -4.98 -15.57
N GLY A 56 -12.84 -4.30 -15.78
CA GLY A 56 -12.63 -2.89 -15.37
C GLY A 56 -12.40 -2.70 -13.86
N TRP A 57 -12.02 -3.75 -13.13
CA TRP A 57 -11.84 -3.68 -11.68
C TRP A 57 -10.45 -3.22 -11.27
N LEU A 58 -9.44 -3.44 -12.14
CA LEU A 58 -8.06 -3.05 -11.91
C LEU A 58 -7.32 -2.83 -13.23
N THR A 59 -6.10 -2.31 -13.15
CA THR A 59 -5.14 -2.33 -14.25
C THR A 59 -4.04 -3.34 -13.95
N HIS A 60 -3.84 -4.28 -14.86
CA HIS A 60 -2.80 -5.30 -14.78
C HIS A 60 -1.66 -4.97 -15.75
N VAL A 61 -0.42 -4.99 -15.26
CA VAL A 61 0.79 -4.71 -16.03
C VAL A 61 1.77 -5.88 -15.90
N PRO A 62 1.82 -6.79 -16.87
CA PRO A 62 2.88 -7.80 -16.92
C PRO A 62 4.25 -7.14 -16.97
N HIS A 63 5.19 -7.60 -16.14
CA HIS A 63 6.53 -7.04 -16.04
C HIS A 63 7.56 -8.15 -15.91
N LYS A 64 8.64 -8.05 -16.67
CA LYS A 64 9.81 -8.94 -16.56
C LYS A 64 10.98 -8.14 -15.99
N PRO A 65 11.42 -8.42 -14.76
CA PRO A 65 12.60 -7.80 -14.19
C PRO A 65 13.83 -8.09 -15.08
N ARG A 66 14.76 -7.14 -15.15
CA ARG A 66 16.05 -7.41 -15.79
C ARG A 66 16.86 -8.37 -14.93
N GLU A 67 17.69 -9.18 -15.57
CA GLU A 67 18.60 -10.08 -14.88
C GLU A 67 19.45 -9.33 -13.84
N GLY A 68 19.60 -9.91 -12.63
CA GLY A 68 20.31 -9.31 -11.51
C GLY A 68 19.55 -8.18 -10.76
N GLN A 69 18.33 -7.82 -11.17
CA GLN A 69 17.53 -6.85 -10.42
C GLN A 69 16.59 -7.54 -9.44
N PRO A 70 16.53 -7.07 -8.17
CA PRO A 70 15.52 -7.55 -7.23
C PRO A 70 14.11 -7.34 -7.79
N PRO A 71 13.27 -8.41 -7.90
CA PRO A 71 11.95 -8.34 -8.54
C PRO A 71 11.05 -7.25 -7.96
N GLN A 72 10.90 -7.18 -6.64
CA GLN A 72 10.08 -6.18 -5.97
C GLN A 72 10.50 -4.73 -6.34
N ARG A 73 11.81 -4.43 -6.30
CA ARG A 73 12.31 -3.10 -6.67
C ARG A 73 12.06 -2.76 -8.13
N SER A 74 12.20 -3.75 -9.01
CA SER A 74 11.92 -3.58 -10.44
C SER A 74 10.44 -3.31 -10.69
N THR A 75 9.56 -4.04 -10.02
CA THR A 75 8.10 -3.90 -10.08
C THR A 75 7.65 -2.52 -9.56
N LEU A 76 8.14 -2.09 -8.40
CA LEU A 76 7.82 -0.77 -7.85
C LEU A 76 8.27 0.39 -8.75
N ARG A 77 9.41 0.22 -9.48
CA ARG A 77 9.83 1.18 -10.51
C ARG A 77 8.88 1.22 -11.70
N LYS A 78 8.27 0.11 -12.06
CA LYS A 78 7.27 0.06 -13.12
C LYS A 78 6.00 0.76 -12.68
N VAL A 79 5.57 0.50 -11.47
CA VAL A 79 4.37 1.11 -10.86
C VAL A 79 4.48 2.62 -10.76
N ILE A 80 5.58 3.17 -10.21
CA ILE A 80 5.70 4.63 -10.02
C ILE A 80 5.70 5.40 -11.34
N LYS A 81 6.14 4.75 -12.43
CA LYS A 81 6.16 5.35 -13.78
C LYS A 81 4.85 5.15 -14.56
N HIS A 82 3.89 4.46 -14.00
CA HIS A 82 2.63 4.20 -14.68
C HIS A 82 1.75 5.45 -14.70
N PRO A 83 1.01 5.73 -15.81
CA PRO A 83 0.13 6.91 -15.89
C PRO A 83 -0.91 7.00 -14.77
N MET A 84 -1.45 5.89 -14.28
CA MET A 84 -2.35 5.91 -13.14
C MET A 84 -1.71 6.48 -11.87
N THR A 85 -0.42 6.21 -11.65
CA THR A 85 0.31 6.75 -10.49
C THR A 85 0.47 8.26 -10.60
N SER A 86 0.74 8.77 -11.80
CA SER A 86 0.82 10.23 -12.02
C SER A 86 -0.54 10.93 -11.97
N ALA A 87 -1.61 10.22 -12.26
CA ALA A 87 -2.98 10.75 -12.21
C ALA A 87 -3.63 10.63 -10.83
N ALA A 88 -3.04 9.85 -9.91
CA ALA A 88 -3.56 9.68 -8.56
C ALA A 88 -3.16 10.85 -7.64
N ASP A 89 -4.09 11.29 -6.81
CA ASP A 89 -3.82 12.27 -5.75
C ASP A 89 -3.08 11.60 -4.58
N TRP A 90 -3.43 10.33 -4.31
CA TRP A 90 -2.89 9.53 -3.23
C TRP A 90 -2.51 8.13 -3.69
N VAL A 91 -1.36 7.64 -3.25
CA VAL A 91 -0.89 6.28 -3.56
C VAL A 91 -0.50 5.53 -2.31
N LEU A 92 -1.04 4.32 -2.17
CA LEU A 92 -0.66 3.32 -1.17
C LEU A 92 0.07 2.17 -1.87
N HIS A 93 1.25 1.79 -1.39
CA HIS A 93 1.82 0.49 -1.73
C HIS A 93 1.52 -0.52 -0.62
N CYS A 94 0.89 -1.63 -0.99
CA CYS A 94 0.50 -2.69 -0.06
C CYS A 94 0.71 -4.05 -0.69
N ASP A 95 1.28 -4.99 0.04
CA ASP A 95 1.47 -6.35 -0.45
C ASP A 95 0.13 -7.12 -0.45
N VAL A 96 0.05 -8.24 -1.18
CA VAL A 96 -1.23 -8.95 -1.41
C VAL A 96 -1.80 -9.63 -0.15
N ASP A 97 -0.98 -9.84 0.85
CA ASP A 97 -1.33 -10.39 2.16
C ASP A 97 -1.57 -9.31 3.23
N GLU A 98 -1.63 -8.04 2.81
CA GLU A 98 -1.84 -6.90 3.68
C GLU A 98 -3.17 -6.20 3.37
N PHE A 99 -3.91 -5.89 4.42
CA PHE A 99 -5.23 -5.29 4.35
C PHE A 99 -5.29 -4.03 5.21
N LEU A 100 -5.54 -2.88 4.59
CA LEU A 100 -5.79 -1.63 5.33
C LEU A 100 -7.14 -1.74 6.03
N VAL A 101 -7.15 -1.61 7.36
CA VAL A 101 -8.38 -1.65 8.16
C VAL A 101 -8.72 -0.26 8.66
N LEU A 102 -9.88 0.24 8.28
CA LEU A 102 -10.42 1.52 8.74
C LEU A 102 -11.41 1.26 9.87
N HIS A 103 -11.05 1.69 11.11
CA HIS A 103 -11.90 1.40 12.29
C HIS A 103 -13.08 2.36 12.47
N LYS A 104 -13.02 3.54 11.84
CA LYS A 104 -14.01 4.62 12.05
C LYS A 104 -14.57 5.20 10.75
N HIS A 105 -14.08 4.72 9.61
CA HIS A 105 -14.44 5.22 8.28
C HIS A 105 -14.74 4.03 7.37
N ASP A 106 -15.64 4.21 6.43
CA ASP A 106 -15.98 3.16 5.46
C ASP A 106 -15.05 3.21 4.23
N THR A 107 -14.51 4.40 3.91
CA THR A 107 -13.66 4.61 2.75
C THR A 107 -12.37 5.36 3.10
N ILE A 108 -11.38 5.21 2.22
CA ILE A 108 -10.12 5.97 2.36
C ILE A 108 -10.36 7.48 2.19
N ALA A 109 -11.31 7.87 1.37
CA ALA A 109 -11.67 9.27 1.16
C ALA A 109 -12.20 9.91 2.45
N GLU A 110 -12.99 9.19 3.24
CA GLU A 110 -13.48 9.67 4.53
C GLU A 110 -12.35 9.84 5.55
N LEU A 111 -11.38 8.91 5.57
CA LEU A 111 -10.22 9.01 6.45
C LEU A 111 -9.32 10.20 6.10
N ILE A 112 -9.02 10.38 4.81
CA ILE A 112 -8.11 11.44 4.33
C ILE A 112 -8.79 12.82 4.41
N GLY A 113 -10.10 12.88 4.17
CA GLY A 113 -10.87 14.12 4.15
C GLY A 113 -10.67 14.94 2.86
N PRO A 114 -11.36 16.09 2.76
CA PRO A 114 -11.24 16.98 1.62
C PRO A 114 -9.99 17.87 1.69
N PRO A 115 -9.53 18.43 0.54
CA PRO A 115 -8.50 19.46 0.53
C PRO A 115 -9.00 20.77 1.19
N PRO A 116 -8.13 21.67 1.65
CA PRO A 116 -6.67 21.61 1.53
C PRO A 116 -6.02 20.65 2.54
N TYR A 117 -4.92 19.99 2.11
CA TYR A 117 -4.18 19.07 2.96
C TYR A 117 -2.99 19.78 3.61
N ASP A 118 -2.73 19.46 4.86
CA ASP A 118 -1.59 19.92 5.62
C ASP A 118 -0.59 18.78 5.92
N PHE A 119 -0.67 17.69 5.16
CA PHE A 119 0.26 16.55 5.27
C PHE A 119 0.55 15.94 3.88
N GLN A 120 1.75 15.39 3.75
CA GLN A 120 2.23 14.72 2.54
C GLN A 120 2.07 13.21 2.59
N ALA A 121 2.08 12.65 3.80
CA ALA A 121 1.97 11.21 3.99
C ALA A 121 1.24 10.86 5.30
N MET A 122 0.47 9.78 5.28
CA MET A 122 -0.13 9.19 6.46
C MET A 122 0.41 7.77 6.64
N VAL A 123 0.80 7.42 7.85
CA VAL A 123 1.49 6.18 8.19
C VAL A 123 0.58 5.30 9.01
N PHE A 124 0.46 4.03 8.61
CA PHE A 124 -0.32 2.99 9.29
C PHE A 124 0.61 1.96 9.91
N ASN A 125 0.35 1.55 11.14
CA ASN A 125 1.06 0.44 11.77
C ASN A 125 0.60 -0.90 11.24
N TRP A 126 1.53 -1.84 11.17
CA TRP A 126 1.19 -3.24 11.00
C TRP A 126 0.50 -3.81 12.23
N LYS A 127 -0.36 -4.78 11.98
CA LYS A 127 -0.83 -5.73 12.96
C LYS A 127 -0.64 -7.12 12.39
N CYS A 128 0.40 -7.81 12.85
CA CYS A 128 0.74 -9.12 12.34
C CYS A 128 -0.10 -10.21 13.00
N PHE A 129 -0.63 -11.08 12.16
CA PHE A 129 -1.41 -12.24 12.57
C PHE A 129 -0.57 -13.50 12.43
N GLY A 130 -0.74 -14.43 13.35
CA GLY A 130 -0.13 -15.76 13.29
C GLY A 130 -0.94 -16.70 12.41
N ASN A 131 -0.36 -17.89 12.14
CA ASN A 131 -0.97 -18.93 11.31
C ASN A 131 -2.20 -19.61 11.92
N GLY A 132 -2.64 -19.22 13.13
CA GLY A 132 -3.82 -19.79 13.80
C GLY A 132 -3.69 -21.25 14.22
N ASP A 133 -2.45 -21.72 14.46
CA ASP A 133 -2.09 -23.11 14.77
C ASP A 133 -2.29 -24.09 13.59
N TRP A 134 -2.28 -23.58 12.34
CA TRP A 134 -2.39 -24.40 11.14
C TRP A 134 -1.00 -24.81 10.64
N ASP A 135 -0.77 -26.11 10.51
CA ASP A 135 0.51 -26.67 10.03
C ASP A 135 0.61 -26.69 8.50
N LYS A 136 -0.52 -26.55 7.81
CA LYS A 136 -0.61 -26.58 6.34
C LYS A 136 -1.52 -25.48 5.86
N TYR A 137 -1.25 -25.02 4.63
CA TYR A 137 -2.14 -24.10 3.92
C TYR A 137 -3.57 -24.65 3.90
N GLN A 138 -4.51 -23.75 4.18
CA GLN A 138 -5.94 -24.00 4.06
C GLN A 138 -6.50 -22.99 3.07
N ASP A 139 -7.32 -23.47 2.17
CA ASP A 139 -8.03 -22.60 1.25
C ASP A 139 -9.11 -21.80 1.99
N GLY A 140 -9.26 -20.51 1.65
CA GLY A 140 -10.27 -19.65 2.26
C GLY A 140 -9.85 -18.19 2.38
N ILE A 141 -10.72 -17.42 2.99
CA ILE A 141 -10.59 -15.98 3.14
C ILE A 141 -9.61 -15.64 4.25
N VAL A 142 -8.56 -14.89 3.94
CA VAL A 142 -7.43 -14.55 4.84
C VAL A 142 -7.92 -13.96 6.17
N HIS A 143 -8.75 -12.93 6.13
CA HIS A 143 -9.20 -12.26 7.35
C HIS A 143 -10.19 -13.09 8.20
N ARG A 144 -10.72 -14.18 7.68
CA ARG A 144 -11.52 -15.15 8.45
C ARG A 144 -10.67 -16.21 9.10
N GLN A 145 -9.56 -16.58 8.47
CA GLN A 145 -8.66 -17.62 8.95
C GLN A 145 -7.69 -17.11 10.02
N PHE A 146 -7.04 -15.98 9.75
CA PHE A 146 -6.01 -15.43 10.64
C PHE A 146 -6.64 -14.47 11.65
N ARG A 147 -6.98 -14.96 12.83
CA ARG A 147 -7.69 -14.19 13.87
C ARG A 147 -6.85 -13.85 15.10
N ARG A 148 -5.71 -14.52 15.28
CA ARG A 148 -4.81 -14.31 16.42
C ARG A 148 -3.68 -13.40 16.01
N CYS A 149 -3.66 -12.21 16.59
CA CYS A 149 -2.61 -11.22 16.31
C CYS A 149 -1.64 -11.12 17.50
N GLY A 150 -0.43 -10.69 17.20
CA GLY A 150 0.54 -10.32 18.21
C GLY A 150 0.09 -9.08 19.01
N MET A 151 0.53 -9.00 20.27
CA MET A 151 0.29 -7.82 21.11
C MET A 151 0.90 -6.57 20.46
N GLY A 152 0.22 -5.44 20.61
CA GLY A 152 0.55 -4.19 19.93
C GLY A 152 2.01 -3.73 20.13
N HIS A 153 2.56 -3.86 21.35
CA HIS A 153 3.92 -3.42 21.67
C HIS A 153 5.05 -4.23 21.03
N LEU A 154 4.74 -5.37 20.39
CA LEU A 154 5.76 -6.19 19.75
C LEU A 154 6.43 -5.46 18.59
N ARG A 155 7.76 -5.66 18.48
CA ARG A 155 8.60 -4.92 17.52
C ARG A 155 8.12 -5.00 16.07
N PHE A 156 7.61 -6.15 15.63
CA PHE A 156 7.13 -6.34 14.26
C PHE A 156 5.84 -5.55 13.97
N ASN A 157 4.96 -5.36 14.97
CA ASN A 157 3.75 -4.54 14.83
C ASN A 157 4.04 -3.03 14.74
N ARG A 158 5.30 -2.61 14.94
CA ARG A 158 5.73 -1.22 14.73
C ARG A 158 6.15 -0.93 13.29
N SER A 159 6.24 -1.95 12.45
CA SER A 159 6.42 -1.75 11.00
C SER A 159 5.25 -1.00 10.42
N ILE A 160 5.49 -0.29 9.32
CA ILE A 160 4.52 0.66 8.78
C ILE A 160 4.20 0.38 7.32
N LYS A 161 3.05 0.88 6.88
CA LYS A 161 2.72 1.18 5.49
C LYS A 161 2.35 2.66 5.39
N THR A 162 2.51 3.22 4.20
CA THR A 162 2.33 4.66 4.01
C THR A 162 1.47 4.93 2.80
N ILE A 163 0.40 5.71 2.98
CA ILE A 163 -0.26 6.39 1.87
C ILE A 163 0.38 7.76 1.69
N LEU A 164 0.68 8.12 0.46
CA LEU A 164 1.38 9.36 0.15
C LEU A 164 0.63 10.17 -0.91
N ARG A 165 0.65 11.48 -0.71
CA ARG A 165 0.19 12.48 -1.67
C ARG A 165 1.29 12.76 -2.69
N LYS A 166 0.91 13.14 -3.92
CA LYS A 166 1.84 13.55 -4.98
C LYS A 166 3.01 12.57 -5.15
N PRO A 167 2.76 11.33 -5.55
CA PRO A 167 3.77 10.27 -5.59
C PRO A 167 5.00 10.59 -6.44
N LEU A 168 4.85 11.49 -7.44
CA LEU A 168 5.95 11.91 -8.32
C LEU A 168 6.96 12.85 -7.65
N GLU A 169 6.65 13.40 -6.49
CA GLU A 169 7.61 14.17 -5.70
C GLU A 169 8.63 13.26 -4.97
N PHE A 170 8.55 11.94 -5.16
CA PHE A 170 9.48 10.97 -4.61
C PHE A 170 10.25 10.25 -5.71
N ASN A 171 11.52 9.94 -5.45
CA ASN A 171 12.36 9.16 -6.38
C ASN A 171 11.83 7.74 -6.59
N ARG A 172 11.24 7.15 -5.57
CA ARG A 172 10.70 5.78 -5.61
C ARG A 172 9.70 5.52 -4.49
N LEU A 173 8.76 4.63 -4.78
CA LEU A 173 7.97 3.97 -3.75
C LEU A 173 8.87 2.99 -2.99
N GLY A 174 8.71 2.93 -1.67
CA GLY A 174 9.31 1.92 -0.82
C GLY A 174 8.27 0.92 -0.35
N ALA A 175 8.71 -0.22 0.15
CA ALA A 175 7.80 -1.22 0.72
C ALA A 175 7.06 -0.69 1.98
N HIS A 176 7.67 0.23 2.70
CA HIS A 176 7.14 0.81 3.93
C HIS A 176 6.94 2.31 3.84
N PHE A 177 7.97 3.03 3.42
CA PHE A 177 7.97 4.47 3.26
C PHE A 177 8.64 4.86 1.93
N PRO A 178 8.17 5.91 1.22
CA PRO A 178 8.80 6.37 -0.01
C PRO A 178 10.18 6.96 0.25
N HIS A 179 11.00 7.08 -0.80
CA HIS A 179 12.37 7.58 -0.69
C HIS A 179 12.62 8.75 -1.63
N GLY A 180 13.50 9.66 -1.18
CA GLY A 180 14.00 10.76 -1.97
C GLY A 180 12.91 11.78 -2.31
N PHE A 181 12.33 12.36 -1.28
CA PHE A 181 11.38 13.46 -1.42
C PHE A 181 12.08 14.69 -2.02
N HIS A 182 11.53 15.25 -3.09
CA HIS A 182 12.07 16.41 -3.79
C HIS A 182 11.58 17.74 -3.21
N GLY A 183 10.47 17.70 -2.45
CA GLY A 183 9.90 18.86 -1.81
C GLY A 183 10.65 19.27 -0.54
N ASP A 184 10.07 20.22 0.17
CA ASP A 184 10.61 20.73 1.44
C ASP A 184 9.83 20.16 2.62
N TRP A 185 10.48 19.30 3.43
CA TRP A 185 9.89 18.75 4.64
C TRP A 185 9.56 19.81 5.72
N SER A 186 10.10 21.02 5.63
CA SER A 186 9.78 22.12 6.55
C SER A 186 8.48 22.84 6.19
N ALA A 187 7.95 22.65 4.99
CA ALA A 187 6.69 23.24 4.58
C ALA A 187 5.53 22.67 5.40
N ALA A 188 4.60 23.52 5.80
CA ALA A 188 3.51 23.18 6.71
C ALA A 188 2.56 22.09 6.16
N ASP A 189 2.46 21.97 4.84
CA ASP A 189 1.63 20.98 4.16
C ASP A 189 2.36 19.69 3.79
N ASN A 190 3.62 19.54 4.20
CA ASN A 190 4.45 18.35 3.94
C ASN A 190 4.69 17.49 5.18
N ARG A 191 3.82 17.59 6.18
CA ARG A 191 3.91 16.75 7.38
C ARG A 191 3.71 15.28 7.08
N VAL A 192 4.32 14.42 7.91
CA VAL A 192 3.98 13.00 8.00
C VAL A 192 3.14 12.79 9.24
N VAL A 193 1.99 12.18 9.11
CA VAL A 193 1.02 12.05 10.20
C VAL A 193 0.56 10.61 10.42
N THR A 194 -0.02 10.36 11.58
CA THR A 194 -0.79 9.14 11.87
C THR A 194 -2.27 9.34 11.52
N PRO A 195 -3.10 8.30 11.50
CA PRO A 195 -4.56 8.42 11.35
C PRO A 195 -5.23 9.27 12.45
N SER A 196 -4.62 9.37 13.64
CA SER A 196 -5.09 10.26 14.72
C SER A 196 -4.69 11.72 14.54
N GLY A 197 -3.90 12.05 13.49
CA GLY A 197 -3.41 13.41 13.20
C GLY A 197 -2.09 13.78 13.90
N ALA A 198 -1.48 12.85 14.65
CA ALA A 198 -0.19 13.11 15.30
C ALA A 198 0.91 13.23 14.25
N THR A 199 1.74 14.28 14.34
CA THR A 199 2.88 14.49 13.45
C THR A 199 4.05 13.57 13.81
N LEU A 200 4.71 13.03 12.81
CA LEU A 200 5.84 12.11 12.91
C LEU A 200 7.12 12.73 12.33
N PRO A 201 7.80 13.65 13.03
CA PRO A 201 8.96 14.37 12.51
C PRO A 201 10.13 13.47 12.11
N GLN A 202 10.26 12.29 12.73
CA GLN A 202 11.31 11.30 12.41
C GLN A 202 11.24 10.75 10.98
N PHE A 203 10.10 10.90 10.31
CA PHE A 203 9.92 10.54 8.90
C PHE A 203 10.19 11.70 7.94
N GLN A 204 10.26 12.93 8.45
CA GLN A 204 10.47 14.14 7.67
C GLN A 204 11.96 14.44 7.48
N THR A 205 12.73 13.45 7.03
CA THR A 205 14.17 13.58 6.78
C THR A 205 14.49 13.15 5.34
N ARG A 206 15.60 13.64 4.80
CA ARG A 206 16.03 13.26 3.43
C ARG A 206 16.70 11.89 3.36
N GLU A 207 17.17 11.36 4.49
CA GLU A 207 17.99 10.16 4.54
C GLU A 207 17.39 9.11 5.49
N ASN A 208 17.51 7.83 5.11
CA ASN A 208 17.24 6.64 5.93
C ASN A 208 15.98 6.71 6.81
N HIS A 209 14.82 6.73 6.16
CA HIS A 209 13.55 6.70 6.88
C HIS A 209 13.41 5.42 7.71
N PRO A 210 13.02 5.52 8.97
CA PRO A 210 12.71 4.36 9.76
C PRO A 210 11.53 3.60 9.11
N ILE A 211 11.62 2.29 9.08
CA ILE A 211 10.52 1.43 8.62
C ILE A 211 9.58 1.04 9.77
N ARG A 212 9.83 1.59 10.96
CA ARG A 212 9.06 1.32 12.18
C ARG A 212 8.84 2.59 12.96
N MET A 213 7.68 2.69 13.57
CA MET A 213 7.41 3.73 14.57
C MET A 213 8.03 3.34 15.92
N THR A 214 8.41 4.35 16.70
CA THR A 214 8.92 4.15 18.08
C THR A 214 7.79 3.84 19.04
N THR A 215 6.58 4.36 18.75
CA THR A 215 5.34 4.15 19.52
C THR A 215 4.26 3.66 18.58
N GLN A 216 3.25 2.99 19.12
CA GLN A 216 1.97 2.74 18.44
C GLN A 216 1.01 3.86 18.81
N ASP A 217 0.30 4.36 17.83
CA ASP A 217 -0.91 5.16 17.99
C ASP A 217 -2.15 4.28 17.86
#